data_2df34a745f33d21405621578a21b10f5
#
_entry.id   2df34a745f33d21405621578a21b10f5
#
_cell.length_a   1.000
_cell.length_b   1.000
_cell.length_c   1.000
_cell.angle_alpha   90.00
_cell.angle_beta   90.00
_cell.angle_gamma   90.00
#
_symmetry.space_group_name_H-M   'P 1'
#
loop_
_entity.id
_entity.type
_entity.pdbx_description
1 polymer ?
#
loop_
_entity_poly.entity_id
_entity_poly.type
_entity_poly.pdbx_seq_one_letter_code
_entity_poly.pdbx_strand_id
1 'polypeptide(L)'
;MATTLAANATLTPVGGEPRPIEEWVITFHLVVVALDPYTYESSWLIETAGRILTGFRGADCRVAWLVTADEDQTRDYLGPWGDELLAFADPDRTAVEALGLQTLPAIVHVDQGLNIVGAAEGWQPEQWRTVASGLADAMSWSQPLIPAEGDPTPYVGTPALG
;
A
#
# COMPACT_ATOMS: atom_id res chain seq x y z
N MET A 1 -18.17 5.47 4.22
CA MET A 1 -18.61 5.23 2.83
C MET A 1 -17.41 4.96 1.96
N ALA A 2 -17.44 3.89 1.19
CA ALA A 2 -16.34 3.55 0.29
C ALA A 2 -16.25 4.56 -0.85
N THR A 3 -15.03 4.95 -1.21
CA THR A 3 -14.77 5.82 -2.36
C THR A 3 -14.50 4.94 -3.58
N THR A 4 -15.16 5.24 -4.69
CA THR A 4 -14.95 4.52 -5.95
C THR A 4 -13.87 5.25 -6.75
N LEU A 5 -12.86 4.51 -7.18
CA LEU A 5 -11.73 5.06 -7.95
C LEU A 5 -12.13 5.23 -9.42
N ALA A 6 -11.48 6.20 -10.08
CA ALA A 6 -11.60 6.32 -11.53
C ALA A 6 -10.92 5.11 -12.19
N ALA A 7 -11.65 4.44 -13.09
CA ALA A 7 -11.16 3.21 -13.74
C ALA A 7 -9.86 3.43 -14.52
N ASN A 8 -9.64 4.64 -15.02
CA ASN A 8 -8.44 4.98 -15.80
C ASN A 8 -7.27 5.52 -14.98
N ALA A 9 -7.40 5.59 -13.65
CA ALA A 9 -6.24 5.87 -12.80
C ALA A 9 -5.20 4.77 -13.04
N THR A 10 -3.92 5.15 -13.17
CA THR A 10 -2.88 4.19 -13.55
C THR A 10 -1.94 3.86 -12.41
N LEU A 11 -1.45 2.61 -12.44
CA LEU A 11 -0.35 2.15 -11.61
C LEU A 11 0.77 1.65 -12.53
N THR A 12 2.00 2.02 -12.21
CA THR A 12 3.17 1.66 -13.01
C THR A 12 4.04 0.68 -12.23
N PRO A 13 4.02 -0.62 -12.59
CA PRO A 13 4.88 -1.58 -11.88
C PRO A 13 6.35 -1.33 -12.21
N VAL A 14 7.21 -1.58 -11.24
CA VAL A 14 8.65 -1.55 -11.44
C VAL A 14 9.00 -2.62 -12.49
N GLY A 15 9.66 -2.21 -13.56
CA GLY A 15 10.02 -3.10 -14.66
C GLY A 15 8.91 -3.35 -15.67
N GLY A 16 7.78 -2.63 -15.58
CA GLY A 16 6.65 -2.80 -16.49
C GLY A 16 6.08 -1.48 -16.98
N GLU A 17 5.04 -1.58 -17.79
CA GLU A 17 4.36 -0.43 -18.36
C GLU A 17 3.19 0.02 -17.49
N PRO A 18 2.82 1.32 -17.55
CA PRO A 18 1.63 1.80 -16.85
C PRO A 18 0.38 1.05 -17.28
N ARG A 19 -0.47 0.69 -16.33
CA ARG A 19 -1.74 0.01 -16.60
C ARG A 19 -2.85 0.64 -15.76
N PRO A 20 -4.07 0.74 -16.31
CA PRO A 20 -5.21 1.22 -15.52
C PRO A 20 -5.41 0.39 -14.26
N ILE A 21 -5.81 1.03 -13.18
CA ILE A 21 -6.00 0.33 -11.90
C ILE A 21 -7.07 -0.78 -12.01
N GLU A 22 -8.07 -0.59 -12.89
CA GLU A 22 -9.09 -1.62 -13.09
C GLU A 22 -8.51 -2.96 -13.54
N GLU A 23 -7.36 -2.96 -14.25
CA GLU A 23 -6.71 -4.19 -14.69
C GLU A 23 -6.06 -4.93 -13.54
N TRP A 24 -5.68 -4.22 -12.47
CA TRP A 24 -5.04 -4.83 -11.30
C TRP A 24 -6.05 -5.50 -10.36
N VAL A 25 -7.33 -5.19 -10.50
CA VAL A 25 -8.39 -5.73 -9.63
C VAL A 25 -9.40 -6.61 -10.36
N ILE A 26 -9.09 -7.03 -11.61
CA ILE A 26 -9.98 -7.91 -12.37
C ILE A 26 -10.22 -9.23 -11.62
N THR A 27 -9.15 -9.85 -11.15
CA THR A 27 -9.19 -11.17 -10.52
C THR A 27 -9.14 -11.11 -9.01
N PHE A 28 -8.38 -10.14 -8.46
CA PHE A 28 -8.06 -10.08 -7.03
C PHE A 28 -8.28 -8.69 -6.46
N HIS A 29 -8.60 -8.62 -5.17
CA HIS A 29 -8.46 -7.37 -4.43
C HIS A 29 -7.00 -6.93 -4.44
N LEU A 30 -6.78 -5.63 -4.26
CA LEU A 30 -5.44 -5.05 -4.18
C LEU A 30 -5.26 -4.39 -2.82
N VAL A 31 -4.15 -4.68 -2.15
CA VAL A 31 -3.73 -3.93 -0.98
C VAL A 31 -2.35 -3.36 -1.24
N VAL A 32 -2.20 -2.05 -1.02
CA VAL A 32 -0.93 -1.36 -1.22
C VAL A 32 -0.52 -0.63 0.05
N VAL A 33 0.78 -0.59 0.31
CA VAL A 33 1.37 0.32 1.27
C VAL A 33 2.10 1.39 0.50
N ALA A 34 1.70 2.64 0.71
CA ALA A 34 2.28 3.80 0.04
C ALA A 34 3.34 4.44 0.95
N LEU A 35 4.52 4.68 0.38
CA LEU A 35 5.68 5.21 1.09
C LEU A 35 6.31 6.36 0.32
N ASP A 36 6.84 7.33 1.06
CA ASP A 36 7.60 8.45 0.50
C ASP A 36 9.08 8.29 0.90
N PRO A 37 9.96 7.93 -0.05
CA PRO A 37 11.36 7.66 0.26
C PRO A 37 12.16 8.90 0.68
N TYR A 38 11.59 10.07 0.51
CA TYR A 38 12.23 11.34 0.88
C TYR A 38 11.95 11.76 2.31
N THR A 39 11.23 10.91 3.07
CA THR A 39 10.89 11.16 4.47
C THR A 39 11.34 10.01 5.37
N TYR A 40 11.75 10.34 6.60
CA TYR A 40 12.12 9.31 7.57
C TYR A 40 10.92 8.51 8.03
N GLU A 41 9.76 9.14 8.14
CA GLU A 41 8.53 8.53 8.66
C GLU A 41 8.10 7.33 7.84
N SER A 42 8.23 7.39 6.51
CA SER A 42 7.95 6.23 5.66
C SER A 42 9.02 5.14 5.85
N SER A 43 10.29 5.55 5.98
CA SER A 43 11.40 4.60 6.15
C SER A 43 11.30 3.82 7.46
N TRP A 44 10.80 4.44 8.51
CA TRP A 44 10.62 3.77 9.81
C TRP A 44 9.65 2.59 9.72
N LEU A 45 8.76 2.57 8.74
CA LEU A 45 7.69 1.58 8.65
C LEU A 45 7.97 0.43 7.67
N ILE A 46 9.06 0.48 6.91
CA ILE A 46 9.31 -0.53 5.86
C ILE A 46 9.22 -1.96 6.40
N GLU A 47 9.93 -2.26 7.47
CA GLU A 47 9.96 -3.63 8.02
C GLU A 47 8.58 -4.04 8.55
N THR A 48 7.91 -3.16 9.25
CA THR A 48 6.56 -3.41 9.75
C THR A 48 5.57 -3.63 8.62
N ALA A 49 5.59 -2.76 7.61
CA ALA A 49 4.71 -2.88 6.45
C ALA A 49 5.01 -4.15 5.64
N GLY A 50 6.28 -4.47 5.46
CA GLY A 50 6.68 -5.71 4.79
C GLY A 50 6.14 -6.95 5.50
N ARG A 51 6.22 -6.98 6.81
CA ARG A 51 5.65 -8.07 7.63
C ARG A 51 4.13 -8.18 7.44
N ILE A 52 3.44 -7.04 7.45
CA ILE A 52 1.98 -7.02 7.27
C ILE A 52 1.60 -7.51 5.88
N LEU A 53 2.24 -6.99 4.83
CA LEU A 53 1.95 -7.39 3.46
C LEU A 53 2.24 -8.87 3.22
N THR A 54 3.38 -9.37 3.70
CA THR A 54 3.72 -10.78 3.53
C THR A 54 2.78 -11.71 4.29
N GLY A 55 2.14 -11.21 5.34
CA GLY A 55 1.10 -11.95 6.06
C GLY A 55 -0.09 -12.33 5.19
N PHE A 56 -0.33 -11.59 4.10
CA PHE A 56 -1.39 -11.88 3.13
C PHE A 56 -0.85 -12.53 1.85
N ARG A 57 0.44 -12.82 1.75
CA ARG A 57 0.98 -13.56 0.62
C ARG A 57 0.40 -14.97 0.64
N GLY A 58 -0.21 -15.38 -0.44
CA GLY A 58 -0.90 -16.66 -0.51
C GLY A 58 -2.41 -16.56 -0.35
N ALA A 59 -2.92 -15.44 0.15
CA ALA A 59 -4.35 -15.14 0.08
C ALA A 59 -4.70 -14.71 -1.35
N ASP A 60 -5.98 -14.76 -1.69
CA ASP A 60 -6.46 -14.41 -3.03
C ASP A 60 -6.54 -12.87 -3.19
N CYS A 61 -5.41 -12.20 -2.98
CA CYS A 61 -5.26 -10.75 -3.15
C CYS A 61 -3.86 -10.42 -3.66
N ARG A 62 -3.72 -9.24 -4.27
CA ARG A 62 -2.42 -8.69 -4.65
C ARG A 62 -1.93 -7.81 -3.53
N VAL A 63 -0.72 -8.05 -3.05
CA VAL A 63 -0.05 -7.21 -2.08
C VAL A 63 1.09 -6.47 -2.77
N ALA A 64 1.21 -5.17 -2.54
CA ALA A 64 2.17 -4.35 -3.27
C ALA A 64 2.63 -3.13 -2.49
N TRP A 65 3.78 -2.61 -2.90
CA TRP A 65 4.30 -1.32 -2.49
C TRP A 65 3.92 -0.25 -3.50
N LEU A 66 3.69 0.96 -3.03
CA LEU A 66 3.54 2.15 -3.87
C LEU A 66 4.52 3.19 -3.36
N VAL A 67 5.54 3.51 -4.14
CA VAL A 67 6.63 4.39 -3.72
C VAL A 67 6.65 5.65 -4.59
N THR A 68 6.70 6.82 -3.95
CA THR A 68 6.66 8.12 -4.64
C THR A 68 8.02 8.51 -5.21
N ALA A 69 8.57 7.63 -6.04
CA ALA A 69 9.88 7.80 -6.67
C ALA A 69 9.87 7.08 -8.02
N ASP A 70 10.89 7.34 -8.84
CA ASP A 70 11.05 6.64 -10.10
C ASP A 70 11.42 5.16 -9.87
N GLU A 71 11.52 4.41 -10.95
CA GLU A 71 11.76 2.97 -10.89
C GLU A 71 13.08 2.63 -10.18
N ASP A 72 14.17 3.31 -10.53
CA ASP A 72 15.50 3.02 -9.96
C ASP A 72 15.53 3.39 -8.48
N GLN A 73 14.99 4.54 -8.12
CA GLN A 73 14.92 4.97 -6.72
C GLN A 73 14.02 4.06 -5.90
N THR A 74 12.93 3.58 -6.48
CA THR A 74 12.03 2.64 -5.82
C THR A 74 12.74 1.33 -5.52
N ARG A 75 13.49 0.78 -6.47
CA ARG A 75 14.28 -0.42 -6.25
C ARG A 75 15.31 -0.25 -5.16
N ASP A 76 16.05 0.84 -5.20
CA ASP A 76 17.07 1.14 -4.20
C ASP A 76 16.48 1.28 -2.80
N TYR A 77 15.35 1.98 -2.72
CA TYR A 77 14.67 2.24 -1.46
C TYR A 77 14.14 0.96 -0.80
N LEU A 78 13.49 0.12 -1.57
CA LEU A 78 12.88 -1.11 -1.05
C LEU A 78 13.91 -2.21 -0.80
N GLY A 79 15.02 -2.21 -1.56
CA GLY A 79 16.01 -3.29 -1.47
C GLY A 79 15.38 -4.66 -1.68
N PRO A 80 15.65 -5.65 -0.83
CA PRO A 80 15.10 -6.99 -0.97
C PRO A 80 13.56 -7.04 -1.01
N TRP A 81 12.88 -6.12 -0.35
CA TRP A 81 11.41 -6.05 -0.36
C TRP A 81 10.84 -5.84 -1.76
N GLY A 82 11.56 -5.12 -2.62
CA GLY A 82 11.15 -4.90 -4.01
C GLY A 82 11.21 -6.15 -4.87
N ASP A 83 12.02 -7.12 -4.48
CA ASP A 83 12.11 -8.42 -5.17
C ASP A 83 11.07 -9.41 -4.64
N GLU A 84 10.68 -9.29 -3.39
CA GLU A 84 9.72 -10.20 -2.77
C GLU A 84 8.27 -9.90 -3.11
N LEU A 85 7.93 -8.62 -3.24
CA LEU A 85 6.56 -8.17 -3.46
C LEU A 85 6.49 -7.25 -4.66
N LEU A 86 5.33 -7.25 -5.32
CA LEU A 86 5.04 -6.30 -6.39
C LEU A 86 5.27 -4.88 -5.90
N ALA A 87 5.88 -4.03 -6.72
CA ALA A 87 6.13 -2.64 -6.40
C ALA A 87 5.70 -1.73 -7.54
N PHE A 88 5.04 -0.64 -7.19
CA PHE A 88 4.66 0.41 -8.14
C PHE A 88 5.50 1.65 -7.88
N ALA A 89 5.95 2.29 -8.96
CA ALA A 89 6.67 3.55 -8.92
C ALA A 89 5.72 4.70 -9.26
N ASP A 90 5.73 5.76 -8.46
CA ASP A 90 4.80 6.88 -8.60
C ASP A 90 5.55 8.22 -8.38
N PRO A 91 6.52 8.56 -9.28
CA PRO A 91 7.36 9.75 -9.08
C PRO A 91 6.56 11.05 -9.08
N ASP A 92 5.47 11.13 -9.83
CA ASP A 92 4.64 12.33 -9.93
C ASP A 92 3.51 12.37 -8.90
N ARG A 93 3.41 11.34 -8.05
CA ARG A 93 2.41 11.21 -6.99
C ARG A 93 0.97 11.15 -7.52
N THR A 94 0.80 10.81 -8.81
CA THR A 94 -0.53 10.73 -9.42
C THR A 94 -1.36 9.57 -8.90
N ALA A 95 -0.73 8.42 -8.63
CA ALA A 95 -1.42 7.27 -8.04
C ALA A 95 -1.81 7.54 -6.59
N VAL A 96 -0.93 8.14 -5.81
CA VAL A 96 -1.22 8.55 -4.43
C VAL A 96 -2.41 9.51 -4.40
N GLU A 97 -2.43 10.48 -5.32
CA GLU A 97 -3.55 11.43 -5.43
C GLU A 97 -4.83 10.72 -5.84
N ALA A 98 -4.77 9.81 -6.82
CA ALA A 98 -5.94 9.05 -7.27
C ALA A 98 -6.54 8.20 -6.14
N LEU A 99 -5.71 7.69 -5.24
CA LEU A 99 -6.15 6.93 -4.07
C LEU A 99 -6.73 7.83 -2.96
N GLY A 100 -6.65 9.15 -3.12
CA GLY A 100 -7.17 10.09 -2.14
C GLY A 100 -6.35 10.20 -0.87
N LEU A 101 -5.09 9.79 -0.90
CA LEU A 101 -4.23 9.82 0.27
C LEU A 101 -3.73 11.22 0.56
N GLN A 102 -3.77 11.61 1.82
CA GLN A 102 -3.30 12.92 2.29
C GLN A 102 -2.01 12.81 3.08
N THR A 103 -1.74 11.65 3.67
CA THR A 103 -0.59 11.43 4.57
C THR A 103 0.06 10.10 4.25
N LEU A 104 1.39 10.04 4.28
CA LEU A 104 2.17 8.81 4.13
C LEU A 104 3.05 8.58 5.36
N PRO A 105 3.32 7.33 5.73
CA PRO A 105 2.92 6.10 5.06
C PRO A 105 1.43 5.81 5.18
N ALA A 106 0.91 4.99 4.28
CA ALA A 106 -0.52 4.63 4.29
C ALA A 106 -0.71 3.21 3.78
N ILE A 107 -1.81 2.58 4.18
CA ILE A 107 -2.25 1.30 3.63
C ILE A 107 -3.65 1.50 3.04
N VAL A 108 -3.89 0.92 1.86
CA VAL A 108 -5.16 1.02 1.15
C VAL A 108 -5.57 -0.35 0.64
N HIS A 109 -6.84 -0.71 0.88
CA HIS A 109 -7.46 -1.92 0.35
C HIS A 109 -8.50 -1.53 -0.70
N VAL A 110 -8.31 -2.00 -1.92
CA VAL A 110 -9.21 -1.76 -3.07
C VAL A 110 -9.84 -3.08 -3.47
N ASP A 111 -11.17 -3.10 -3.61
CA ASP A 111 -11.89 -4.29 -4.06
C ASP A 111 -11.99 -4.35 -5.59
N GLN A 112 -12.60 -5.41 -6.11
CA GLN A 112 -12.74 -5.64 -7.55
C GLN A 112 -13.68 -4.65 -8.22
N GLY A 113 -14.51 -3.97 -7.45
CA GLY A 113 -15.39 -2.90 -7.95
C GLY A 113 -14.74 -1.52 -7.91
N LEU A 114 -13.44 -1.44 -7.72
CA LEU A 114 -12.68 -0.18 -7.61
C LEU A 114 -13.06 0.65 -6.38
N ASN A 115 -13.62 0.02 -5.36
CA ASN A 115 -13.94 0.73 -4.12
C ASN A 115 -12.77 0.65 -3.16
N ILE A 116 -12.44 1.79 -2.54
CA ILE A 116 -11.56 1.80 -1.38
C ILE A 116 -12.39 1.36 -0.20
N VAL A 117 -12.18 0.12 0.23
CA VAL A 117 -12.94 -0.47 1.33
C VAL A 117 -12.22 -0.37 2.67
N GLY A 118 -10.97 0.06 2.65
CA GLY A 118 -10.21 0.33 3.87
C GLY A 118 -9.00 1.18 3.55
N ALA A 119 -8.69 2.13 4.43
CA ALA A 119 -7.49 2.96 4.33
C ALA A 119 -7.07 3.44 5.70
N ALA A 120 -5.77 3.53 5.92
CA ALA A 120 -5.20 4.09 7.14
C ALA A 120 -3.97 4.92 6.76
N GLU A 121 -3.84 6.09 7.34
CA GLU A 121 -2.80 7.07 7.01
C GLU A 121 -1.98 7.42 8.26
N GLY A 122 -0.67 7.60 8.07
CA GLY A 122 0.26 7.67 9.17
C GLY A 122 0.41 6.30 9.82
N TRP A 123 1.21 6.19 10.86
CA TRP A 123 1.30 4.93 11.59
C TRP A 123 0.37 4.99 12.80
N GLN A 124 -0.89 4.60 12.57
CA GLN A 124 -1.92 4.47 13.58
C GLN A 124 -2.30 2.99 13.66
N PRO A 125 -1.66 2.20 14.53
CA PRO A 125 -1.81 0.73 14.52
C PRO A 125 -3.25 0.24 14.57
N GLU A 126 -4.13 0.91 15.31
CA GLU A 126 -5.54 0.51 15.38
C GLU A 126 -6.24 0.62 14.03
N GLN A 127 -5.93 1.69 13.27
CA GLN A 127 -6.51 1.89 11.94
C GLN A 127 -5.94 0.88 10.95
N TRP A 128 -4.65 0.62 11.00
CA TRP A 128 -4.02 -0.41 10.16
C TRP A 128 -4.59 -1.79 10.47
N ARG A 129 -4.82 -2.08 11.75
CA ARG A 129 -5.44 -3.34 12.17
C ARG A 129 -6.86 -3.47 11.59
N THR A 130 -7.64 -2.38 11.57
CA THR A 130 -8.98 -2.37 10.98
C THR A 130 -8.94 -2.70 9.49
N VAL A 131 -8.00 -2.12 8.73
CA VAL A 131 -7.82 -2.43 7.31
C VAL A 131 -7.44 -3.90 7.12
N ALA A 132 -6.48 -4.38 7.89
CA ALA A 132 -6.05 -5.78 7.82
C ALA A 132 -7.15 -6.76 8.20
N SER A 133 -7.95 -6.42 9.20
CA SER A 133 -9.11 -7.23 9.61
C SER A 133 -10.15 -7.35 8.50
N GLY A 134 -10.46 -6.23 7.84
CA GLY A 134 -11.38 -6.22 6.71
C GLY A 134 -10.87 -7.04 5.53
N LEU A 135 -9.58 -6.97 5.24
CA LEU A 135 -8.97 -7.78 4.19
C LEU A 135 -8.97 -9.26 4.56
N ALA A 136 -8.62 -9.60 5.79
CA ALA A 136 -8.63 -10.99 6.26
C ALA A 136 -10.03 -11.59 6.17
N ASP A 137 -11.06 -10.83 6.56
CA ASP A 137 -12.44 -11.29 6.46
C ASP A 137 -12.84 -11.52 4.99
N ALA A 138 -12.49 -10.58 4.09
CA ALA A 138 -12.80 -10.70 2.67
C ALA A 138 -12.11 -11.90 2.02
N MET A 139 -10.91 -12.23 2.48
CA MET A 139 -10.08 -13.32 1.93
C MET A 139 -10.26 -14.66 2.65
N SER A 140 -11.01 -14.70 3.75
CA SER A 140 -11.08 -15.87 4.65
C SER A 140 -9.66 -16.30 5.07
N TRP A 141 -8.89 -15.33 5.54
CA TRP A 141 -7.46 -15.47 5.81
C TRP A 141 -7.12 -15.07 7.25
N SER A 142 -5.93 -15.43 7.69
CA SER A 142 -5.45 -15.05 9.02
C SER A 142 -5.04 -13.59 9.03
N GLN A 143 -5.33 -12.89 10.12
CA GLN A 143 -4.93 -11.51 10.31
C GLN A 143 -3.53 -11.42 10.92
N PRO A 144 -2.60 -10.63 10.35
CA PRO A 144 -1.32 -10.39 11.00
C PRO A 144 -1.49 -9.63 12.31
N LEU A 145 -0.58 -9.84 13.25
CA LEU A 145 -0.58 -9.11 14.52
C LEU A 145 -0.19 -7.65 14.28
N ILE A 146 -1.05 -6.72 14.67
CA ILE A 146 -0.82 -5.27 14.53
C ILE A 146 -1.28 -4.55 15.80
N PRO A 147 -0.40 -3.85 16.53
CA PRO A 147 1.05 -3.83 16.34
C PRO A 147 1.71 -5.08 16.89
N ALA A 148 2.93 -5.34 16.46
CA ALA A 148 3.78 -6.40 16.98
C ALA A 148 4.99 -5.80 17.70
N GLU A 149 5.67 -6.62 18.48
CA GLU A 149 6.90 -6.21 19.12
C GLU A 149 7.93 -5.76 18.07
N GLY A 150 8.58 -4.62 18.31
CA GLY A 150 9.54 -4.03 17.39
C GLY A 150 8.95 -3.03 16.40
N ASP A 151 7.63 -2.95 16.31
CA ASP A 151 7.00 -1.91 15.47
C ASP A 151 7.25 -0.52 16.08
N PRO A 152 7.28 0.53 15.24
CA PRO A 152 7.44 1.90 15.75
C PRO A 152 6.30 2.31 16.68
N THR A 153 6.54 3.31 17.53
CA THR A 153 5.46 3.98 18.23
C THR A 153 4.60 4.76 17.23
N PRO A 154 3.31 4.96 17.50
CA PRO A 154 2.41 5.67 16.57
C PRO A 154 2.91 7.07 16.20
N TYR A 155 2.71 7.49 14.97
CA TYR A 155 3.03 8.84 14.48
C TYR A 155 2.12 9.26 13.34
N VAL A 156 2.05 10.58 13.09
CA VAL A 156 1.10 11.15 12.11
C VAL A 156 1.52 10.90 10.66
N GLY A 157 2.81 10.94 10.37
CA GLY A 157 3.30 10.84 9.00
C GLY A 157 3.51 12.21 8.35
N THR A 158 3.65 12.20 7.02
CA THR A 158 4.01 13.39 6.22
C THR A 158 3.02 13.61 5.08
N PRO A 159 2.95 14.84 4.51
CA PRO A 159 2.03 15.11 3.40
C PRO A 159 2.27 14.18 2.20
N ALA A 160 1.20 13.58 1.69
CA ALA A 160 1.26 12.60 0.61
C ALA A 160 1.72 13.20 -0.72
N LEU A 161 1.41 14.47 -0.95
CA LEU A 161 1.78 15.17 -2.18
C LEU A 161 3.04 16.04 -2.05
N GLY A 162 3.74 15.90 -0.98
CA GLY A 162 5.02 16.59 -0.77
C GLY A 162 4.97 17.85 0.07
#